data_ed38b5ea42f42d0c8110f0856d68d315
#
_entry.id   ed38b5ea42f42d0c8110f0856d68d315
#
_cell.length_a   1.000
_cell.length_b   1.000
_cell.length_c   1.000
_cell.angle_alpha   90.00
_cell.angle_beta   90.00
_cell.angle_gamma   90.00
#
_symmetry.space_group_name_H-M   'P 1'
#
loop_
_entity.id
_entity.type
_entity.pdbx_description
1 polymer ?
#
loop_
_entity_poly.entity_id
_entity_poly.type
_entity_poly.pdbx_seq_one_letter_code
_entity_poly.pdbx_strand_id
1 'polypeptide(L)'
;MAEVFTKTPGWLDWYQGPSRPRFVLPPGAVDAHCHVFGPGAQFPFAPERKYTPCDASKEQLFALRDQLGFARNVIVQATCHGADNRALV
;
A
#
# COMPACT_ATOMS: atom_id res chain seq x y z
N MET A 1 17.30 4.62 16.66
CA MET A 1 15.91 5.11 16.70
C MET A 1 15.30 5.04 15.30
N ALA A 2 14.07 4.62 15.22
CA ALA A 2 13.34 4.67 13.94
C ALA A 2 13.07 6.13 13.54
N GLU A 3 13.22 6.43 12.27
CA GLU A 3 12.88 7.74 11.74
C GLU A 3 11.35 7.91 11.74
N VAL A 4 10.88 9.08 12.14
CA VAL A 4 9.45 9.41 12.13
C VAL A 4 9.14 10.23 10.90
N PHE A 5 8.19 9.76 10.10
CA PHE A 5 7.73 10.45 8.91
C PHE A 5 6.35 11.06 9.15
N THR A 6 6.24 12.35 8.81
CA THR A 6 4.95 13.04 8.83
C THR A 6 4.41 13.08 7.40
N LYS A 7 3.20 12.57 7.21
CA LYS A 7 2.61 12.57 5.87
C LYS A 7 2.38 13.98 5.36
N THR A 8 2.43 14.14 4.05
CA THR A 8 2.21 15.42 3.37
C THR A 8 0.84 16.00 3.75
N PRO A 9 0.75 17.30 4.09
CA PRO A 9 -0.54 17.94 4.38
C PRO A 9 -1.56 17.70 3.28
N GLY A 10 -2.77 17.31 3.66
CA GLY A 10 -3.84 16.98 2.72
C GLY A 10 -3.81 15.55 2.20
N TRP A 11 -2.77 14.78 2.48
CA TRP A 11 -2.70 13.37 2.11
C TRP A 11 -3.64 12.56 3.01
N LEU A 12 -4.49 11.73 2.41
CA LEU A 12 -5.45 10.93 3.16
C LEU A 12 -4.79 9.69 3.77
N ASP A 13 -5.34 9.24 4.90
CA ASP A 13 -5.01 7.92 5.43
C ASP A 13 -5.67 6.83 4.58
N TRP A 14 -5.16 5.59 4.68
CA TRP A 14 -5.83 4.47 4.05
C TRP A 14 -7.20 4.25 4.71
N TYR A 15 -8.16 3.80 3.90
CA TYR A 15 -9.53 3.62 4.37
C TYR A 15 -9.66 2.31 5.15
N GLN A 16 -10.00 2.41 6.43
CA GLN A 16 -9.97 1.28 7.36
C GLN A 16 -11.24 0.44 7.37
N GLY A 17 -12.34 0.94 6.85
CA GLY A 17 -13.64 0.27 6.90
C GLY A 17 -14.27 0.06 5.53
N PRO A 18 -13.56 -0.54 4.53
CA PRO A 18 -14.16 -0.73 3.22
C PRO A 18 -15.35 -1.68 3.30
N SER A 19 -16.43 -1.33 2.60
CA SER A 19 -17.59 -2.21 2.54
C SER A 19 -17.29 -3.42 1.67
N ARG A 20 -18.00 -4.51 1.97
CA ARG A 20 -17.92 -5.70 1.14
C ARG A 20 -18.74 -5.44 -0.14
N PRO A 21 -18.15 -5.60 -1.34
CA PRO A 21 -18.90 -5.39 -2.58
C PRO A 21 -19.94 -6.51 -2.76
N ARG A 22 -21.03 -6.17 -3.43
CA ARG A 22 -22.06 -7.16 -3.80
C ARG A 22 -21.62 -8.03 -4.97
N PHE A 23 -20.76 -7.48 -5.82
CA PHE A 23 -20.18 -8.22 -6.94
C PHE A 23 -19.18 -9.24 -6.43
N VAL A 24 -19.27 -10.47 -6.92
CA VAL A 24 -18.33 -11.54 -6.61
C VAL A 24 -17.39 -11.72 -7.80
N LEU A 25 -16.08 -11.57 -7.54
CA LEU A 25 -15.09 -11.72 -8.59
C LEU A 25 -14.98 -13.18 -9.04
N PRO A 26 -14.69 -13.42 -10.33
CA PRO A 26 -14.40 -14.77 -10.81
C PRO A 26 -13.19 -15.36 -10.08
N PRO A 27 -13.12 -16.69 -9.89
CA PRO A 27 -11.94 -17.35 -9.34
C PRO A 27 -10.70 -16.97 -10.15
N GLY A 28 -9.59 -16.67 -9.47
CA GLY A 28 -8.34 -16.32 -10.11
C GLY A 28 -8.19 -14.87 -10.53
N ALA A 29 -9.16 -14.01 -10.21
CA ALA A 29 -9.08 -12.58 -10.52
C ALA A 29 -7.83 -11.95 -9.90
N VAL A 30 -7.19 -11.05 -10.64
CA VAL A 30 -5.93 -10.39 -10.26
C VAL A 30 -6.14 -8.88 -10.22
N ASP A 31 -5.71 -8.25 -9.11
CA ASP A 31 -5.54 -6.81 -9.07
C ASP A 31 -4.22 -6.47 -9.76
N ALA A 32 -4.30 -5.89 -10.95
CA ALA A 32 -3.17 -5.74 -11.85
C ALA A 32 -2.30 -4.52 -11.55
N HIS A 33 -2.69 -3.65 -10.61
CA HIS A 33 -1.91 -2.44 -10.30
C HIS A 33 -2.29 -1.91 -8.93
N CYS A 34 -1.41 -2.13 -7.96
CA CYS A 34 -1.62 -1.63 -6.60
C CYS A 34 -0.28 -1.21 -5.98
N HIS A 35 -0.37 -0.45 -4.91
CA HIS A 35 0.79 0.08 -4.20
C HIS A 35 0.75 -0.31 -2.73
N VAL A 36 1.93 -0.35 -2.10
CA VAL A 36 2.09 -0.39 -0.65
C VAL A 36 2.99 0.76 -0.22
N PHE A 37 2.80 1.23 1.01
CA PHE A 37 3.56 2.35 1.55
C PHE A 37 4.05 1.98 2.95
N GLY A 38 5.36 1.89 3.13
CA GLY A 38 5.96 1.69 4.42
C GLY A 38 5.65 0.34 5.07
N PRO A 39 5.57 0.29 6.40
CA PRO A 39 5.65 1.44 7.33
C PRO A 39 6.98 2.18 7.24
N GLY A 40 6.93 3.52 7.26
CA GLY A 40 8.10 4.36 7.08
C GLY A 40 9.17 4.14 8.14
N ALA A 41 8.76 3.79 9.36
CA ALA A 41 9.71 3.49 10.45
C ALA A 41 10.52 2.23 10.19
N GLN A 42 9.99 1.27 9.42
CA GLN A 42 10.65 0.01 9.07
C GLN A 42 11.25 0.04 7.67
N PHE A 43 10.57 0.71 6.74
CA PHE A 43 10.98 0.85 5.35
C PHE A 43 10.96 2.33 4.98
N PRO A 44 12.07 3.07 5.23
CA PRO A 44 12.12 4.53 5.04
C PRO A 44 11.75 4.94 3.62
N PHE A 45 11.09 6.08 3.52
CA PHE A 45 10.77 6.68 2.22
C PHE A 45 12.01 7.32 1.62
N ALA A 46 12.06 7.38 0.27
CA ALA A 46 13.20 7.93 -0.44
C ALA A 46 13.40 9.42 -0.12
N PRO A 47 14.66 9.87 0.11
CA PRO A 47 14.93 11.28 0.43
C PRO A 47 14.46 12.24 -0.67
N GLU A 48 14.52 11.81 -1.93
CA GLU A 48 14.14 12.61 -3.11
C GLU A 48 12.65 12.57 -3.42
N ARG A 49 11.84 11.92 -2.60
CA ARG A 49 10.39 11.79 -2.84
C ARG A 49 9.70 13.14 -2.88
N LYS A 50 8.63 13.22 -3.65
CA LYS A 50 7.83 14.45 -3.79
C LYS A 50 6.67 14.54 -2.80
N TYR A 51 6.35 13.44 -2.11
CA TYR A 51 5.28 13.39 -1.12
C TYR A 51 5.63 12.33 -0.07
N THR A 52 5.00 12.45 1.09
CA THR A 52 5.07 11.44 2.14
C THR A 52 3.65 10.93 2.38
N PRO A 53 3.37 9.65 2.06
CA PRO A 53 2.03 9.07 2.24
C PRO A 53 1.81 8.65 3.69
N CYS A 54 0.59 8.19 3.99
CA CYS A 54 0.34 7.41 5.20
C CYS A 54 1.02 6.05 5.09
N ASP A 55 1.19 5.36 6.21
CA ASP A 55 1.59 3.96 6.17
C ASP A 55 0.42 3.10 5.68
N ALA A 56 0.69 2.25 4.71
CA ALA A 56 -0.26 1.29 4.16
C ALA A 56 0.53 0.07 3.71
N SER A 57 0.74 -0.85 4.62
CA SER A 57 1.66 -1.97 4.44
C SER A 57 1.13 -3.04 3.48
N LYS A 58 2.02 -3.94 3.07
CA LYS A 58 1.62 -5.10 2.26
C LYS A 58 0.62 -6.00 3.00
N GLU A 59 0.73 -6.10 4.32
CA GLU A 59 -0.21 -6.88 5.13
C GLU A 59 -1.62 -6.29 5.05
N GLN A 60 -1.75 -4.97 5.05
CA GLN A 60 -3.03 -4.28 4.87
C GLN A 60 -3.60 -4.51 3.48
N LEU A 61 -2.74 -4.50 2.45
CA LEU A 61 -3.15 -4.82 1.08
C LEU A 61 -3.68 -6.24 0.99
N PHE A 62 -3.01 -7.19 1.63
CA PHE A 62 -3.44 -8.60 1.59
C PHE A 62 -4.80 -8.80 2.26
N ALA A 63 -5.05 -8.11 3.37
CA ALA A 63 -6.36 -8.16 4.01
C ALA A 63 -7.47 -7.60 3.10
N LEU A 64 -7.20 -6.51 2.40
CA LEU A 64 -8.14 -5.93 1.44
C LEU A 64 -8.36 -6.87 0.25
N ARG A 65 -7.29 -7.46 -0.28
CA ARG A 65 -7.37 -8.48 -1.34
C ARG A 65 -8.34 -9.60 -0.97
N ASP A 66 -8.18 -10.13 0.23
CA ASP A 66 -9.02 -11.25 0.69
C ASP A 66 -10.47 -10.82 0.85
N GLN A 67 -10.71 -9.62 1.36
CA GLN A 67 -12.07 -9.08 1.51
C GLN A 67 -12.76 -8.87 0.16
N LEU A 68 -12.02 -8.42 -0.86
CA LEU A 68 -12.57 -8.15 -2.19
C LEU A 68 -12.64 -9.40 -3.06
N GLY A 69 -11.92 -10.47 -2.70
CA GLY A 69 -11.95 -11.73 -3.44
C GLY A 69 -10.96 -11.82 -4.59
N PHE A 70 -9.90 -10.98 -4.61
CA PHE A 70 -8.81 -11.16 -5.57
C PHE A 70 -7.93 -12.33 -5.16
N ALA A 71 -7.48 -13.10 -6.14
CA ALA A 71 -6.55 -14.21 -5.92
C ALA A 71 -5.11 -13.71 -5.74
N ARG A 72 -4.74 -12.64 -6.43
CA ARG A 72 -3.37 -12.10 -6.45
C ARG A 72 -3.38 -10.59 -6.62
N ASN A 73 -2.25 -9.99 -6.25
CA ASN A 73 -1.94 -8.59 -6.51
C ASN A 73 -0.69 -8.49 -7.38
N VAL A 74 -0.65 -7.53 -8.28
CA VAL A 74 0.57 -7.08 -8.94
C VAL A 74 0.95 -5.75 -8.31
N ILE A 75 1.99 -5.75 -7.48
CA ILE A 75 2.40 -4.56 -6.75
C ILE A 75 3.36 -3.76 -7.63
N VAL A 76 3.02 -2.49 -7.84
CA VAL A 76 3.85 -1.54 -8.57
C VAL A 76 4.53 -0.64 -7.55
N GLN A 77 5.84 -0.47 -7.66
CA GLN A 77 6.58 0.36 -6.71
C GLN A 77 6.13 1.82 -6.80
N ALA A 78 5.76 2.37 -5.64
CA ALA A 78 5.41 3.79 -5.53
C ALA A 78 6.68 4.65 -5.54
N THR A 79 6.60 5.82 -6.17
CA THR A 79 7.76 6.70 -6.30
C THR A 79 8.32 7.18 -4.97
N CYS A 80 7.51 7.21 -3.91
CA CYS A 80 7.96 7.63 -2.58
C CYS A 80 9.00 6.69 -1.96
N HIS A 81 9.13 5.46 -2.44
CA HIS A 81 10.18 4.52 -2.03
C HIS A 81 11.38 4.50 -2.98
N GLY A 82 11.30 5.21 -4.11
CA GLY A 82 12.37 5.22 -5.11
C GLY A 82 12.65 3.81 -5.63
N ALA A 83 13.91 3.39 -5.59
CA ALA A 83 14.34 2.08 -6.06
C ALA A 83 14.42 1.03 -4.94
N ASP A 84 14.03 1.38 -3.73
CA ASP A 84 14.08 0.47 -2.57
C ASP A 84 12.80 -0.36 -2.50
N ASN A 85 12.90 -1.64 -2.84
CA ASN A 85 11.76 -2.55 -2.93
C ASN A 85 11.46 -3.29 -1.62
N ARG A 86 12.10 -2.96 -0.52
CA ARG A 86 11.96 -3.73 0.73
C ARG A 86 10.54 -3.73 1.28
N ALA A 87 9.79 -2.65 1.09
CA ALA A 87 8.43 -2.55 1.62
C ALA A 87 7.45 -3.51 0.93
N LEU A 88 7.69 -3.85 -0.33
CA LEU A 88 6.77 -4.67 -1.12
C LEU A 88 7.22 -6.13 -1.28
N VAL A 89 8.42 -6.46 -0.85
CA VAL A 89 8.94 -7.84 -1.00
C VAL A 89 8.43 -8.80 0.07
#